data_f43601f78c00eb59dac7dc3d45a84caf
#
_entry.id   f43601f78c00eb59dac7dc3d45a84caf
#
_cell.length_a   1.000
_cell.length_b   1.000
_cell.length_c   1.000
_cell.angle_alpha   90.00
_cell.angle_beta   90.00
_cell.angle_gamma   90.00
#
_symmetry.space_group_name_H-M   'P 1'
#
loop_
_entity.id
_entity.type
_entity.pdbx_description
1 polymer ?
#
loop_
_entity_poly.entity_id
_entity_poly.type
_entity_poly.pdbx_seq_one_letter_code
_entity_poly.pdbx_strand_id
1 'polypeptide(L)'
;MRKQVVVCPVSFSHQVESSVAQDLEAFMAAAEYFAGGCAFSDFQSIRGHQLTAAFLAQQGNARFDPFRLPAEDVMHQNPHRWLPIPNLSVQWQMSPEQKAHLRSVRQQGYDEMTAVFQHWKSMPNRQIAEWKEEEVRSGRLSDGQLLLNSLPNLVTLRHHDPQALCEAAVEFIQSATFVEVAFISVSSGLFATAARKAKNQREPPNRGFLRDVETIACLLPYCHAIVVDDTCRAYLNELRSTRRLVFDTRIFSKANMDDLIDFIEQLDGDVAPEISRLAEDVYGLN
;
A
#
# COMPACT_ATOMS: atom_id res chain seq x y z
N MET A 1 4.07 -12.65 -19.45
CA MET A 1 4.38 -13.35 -18.19
C MET A 1 5.39 -14.49 -18.37
N ARG A 2 5.34 -15.31 -19.42
CA ARG A 2 6.35 -16.36 -19.63
C ARG A 2 7.81 -15.87 -19.65
N LYS A 3 8.06 -14.59 -19.90
CA LYS A 3 9.41 -13.98 -19.91
C LYS A 3 9.75 -13.22 -18.62
N GLN A 4 8.89 -13.28 -17.61
CA GLN A 4 9.01 -12.59 -16.32
C GLN A 4 9.32 -11.11 -16.40
N VAL A 5 8.69 -10.46 -17.35
CA VAL A 5 8.74 -9.00 -17.53
C VAL A 5 8.06 -8.27 -16.35
N VAL A 6 7.17 -8.97 -15.66
CA VAL A 6 6.37 -8.41 -14.56
C VAL A 6 6.46 -9.33 -13.35
N VAL A 7 6.77 -8.74 -12.20
CA VAL A 7 6.67 -9.38 -10.89
C VAL A 7 5.50 -8.76 -10.14
N CYS A 8 4.60 -9.59 -9.62
CA CYS A 8 3.47 -9.18 -8.80
C CYS A 8 3.69 -9.65 -7.36
N PRO A 9 4.40 -8.89 -6.51
CA PRO A 9 4.73 -9.34 -5.18
C PRO A 9 3.49 -9.64 -4.35
N VAL A 10 3.52 -10.72 -3.58
CA VAL A 10 2.45 -11.03 -2.64
C VAL A 10 2.42 -9.99 -1.53
N SER A 11 1.23 -9.53 -1.16
CA SER A 11 1.00 -8.65 -0.02
C SER A 11 0.11 -9.32 1.02
N PHE A 12 0.08 -8.76 2.22
CA PHE A 12 -0.83 -9.22 3.28
C PHE A 12 -2.30 -9.18 2.85
N SER A 13 -2.69 -8.22 2.00
CA SER A 13 -4.06 -8.15 1.44
C SER A 13 -4.41 -9.38 0.62
N HIS A 14 -3.50 -9.85 -0.23
CA HIS A 14 -3.75 -11.09 -1.00
C HIS A 14 -4.01 -12.28 -0.07
N GLN A 15 -3.29 -12.38 1.05
CA GLN A 15 -3.50 -13.44 2.04
C GLN A 15 -4.88 -13.35 2.70
N VAL A 16 -5.30 -12.14 3.10
CA VAL A 16 -6.59 -11.91 3.76
C VAL A 16 -7.75 -12.17 2.79
N GLU A 17 -7.63 -11.71 1.56
CA GLU A 17 -8.69 -11.88 0.56
C GLU A 17 -8.81 -13.32 0.08
N SER A 18 -7.68 -13.99 -0.12
CA SER A 18 -7.66 -15.41 -0.48
C SER A 18 -8.30 -16.30 0.59
N SER A 19 -8.26 -15.89 1.86
CA SER A 19 -8.86 -16.65 2.97
C SER A 19 -10.37 -16.90 2.84
N VAL A 20 -11.06 -16.12 1.99
CA VAL A 20 -12.48 -16.24 1.70
C VAL A 20 -12.77 -16.77 0.28
N ALA A 21 -11.73 -17.02 -0.51
CA ALA A 21 -11.87 -17.62 -1.84
C ALA A 21 -12.44 -19.05 -1.73
N GLN A 22 -13.23 -19.47 -2.74
CA GLN A 22 -13.75 -20.82 -2.81
C GLN A 22 -12.63 -21.84 -3.03
N ASP A 23 -11.67 -21.48 -3.87
CA ASP A 23 -10.47 -22.28 -4.15
C ASP A 23 -9.23 -21.51 -3.72
N LEU A 24 -8.90 -21.64 -2.45
CA LEU A 24 -7.73 -21.01 -1.85
C LEU A 24 -6.42 -21.50 -2.46
N GLU A 25 -6.31 -22.81 -2.74
CA GLU A 25 -5.07 -23.40 -3.27
C GLU A 25 -4.76 -22.87 -4.66
N ALA A 26 -5.73 -22.88 -5.57
CA ALA A 26 -5.54 -22.37 -6.93
C ALA A 26 -5.21 -20.87 -6.93
N PHE A 27 -5.88 -20.08 -6.07
CA PHE A 27 -5.61 -18.65 -5.96
C PHE A 27 -4.19 -18.38 -5.46
N MET A 28 -3.77 -19.08 -4.41
CA MET A 28 -2.43 -18.90 -3.84
C MET A 28 -1.33 -19.39 -4.78
N ALA A 29 -1.54 -20.54 -5.46
CA ALA A 29 -0.60 -21.01 -6.47
C ALA A 29 -0.40 -20.01 -7.61
N ALA A 30 -1.49 -19.36 -8.06
CA ALA A 30 -1.39 -18.31 -9.06
C ALA A 30 -0.66 -17.07 -8.52
N ALA A 31 -0.97 -16.63 -7.29
CA ALA A 31 -0.31 -15.50 -6.67
C ALA A 31 1.21 -15.73 -6.48
N GLU A 32 1.60 -16.91 -6.03
CA GLU A 32 3.00 -17.32 -5.90
C GLU A 32 3.72 -17.38 -7.25
N TYR A 33 3.06 -17.92 -8.27
CA TYR A 33 3.61 -17.97 -9.62
C TYR A 33 3.92 -16.57 -10.16
N PHE A 34 3.02 -15.60 -9.94
CA PHE A 34 3.23 -14.21 -10.37
C PHE A 34 4.19 -13.44 -9.48
N ALA A 35 4.33 -13.82 -8.22
CA ALA A 35 5.23 -13.20 -7.29
C ALA A 35 6.70 -13.57 -7.51
N GLY A 36 6.96 -14.75 -8.09
CA GLY A 36 8.32 -15.23 -8.32
C GLY A 36 9.19 -15.25 -7.05
N GLY A 37 8.58 -15.47 -5.88
CA GLY A 37 9.25 -15.42 -4.59
C GLY A 37 9.38 -14.03 -3.97
N CYS A 38 8.84 -12.97 -4.58
CA CYS A 38 8.81 -11.62 -4.02
C CYS A 38 7.57 -11.41 -3.16
N ALA A 39 7.75 -10.78 -2.01
CA ALA A 39 6.64 -10.40 -1.14
C ALA A 39 6.89 -9.02 -0.54
N PHE A 40 5.85 -8.21 -0.43
CA PHE A 40 5.91 -6.97 0.35
C PHE A 40 6.00 -7.28 1.84
N SER A 41 6.71 -6.45 2.57
CA SER A 41 6.66 -6.41 4.03
C SER A 41 5.24 -6.12 4.50
N ASP A 42 4.96 -6.41 5.76
CA ASP A 42 3.66 -6.05 6.34
C ASP A 42 3.47 -4.52 6.35
N PHE A 43 2.20 -4.09 6.33
CA PHE A 43 1.88 -2.67 6.20
C PHE A 43 2.34 -1.84 7.39
N GLN A 44 2.44 -2.41 8.59
CA GLN A 44 2.95 -1.68 9.76
C GLN A 44 4.45 -1.41 9.61
N SER A 45 5.20 -2.38 9.12
CA SER A 45 6.63 -2.23 8.82
C SER A 45 6.84 -1.16 7.74
N ILE A 46 6.11 -1.22 6.62
CA ILE A 46 6.23 -0.21 5.54
C ILE A 46 5.91 1.20 6.08
N ARG A 47 4.82 1.35 6.82
CA ARG A 47 4.43 2.63 7.44
C ARG A 47 5.48 3.12 8.43
N GLY A 48 5.99 2.24 9.28
CA GLY A 48 7.04 2.55 10.25
C GLY A 48 8.30 3.05 9.57
N HIS A 49 8.73 2.40 8.49
CA HIS A 49 9.89 2.83 7.70
C HIS A 49 9.66 4.19 7.02
N GLN A 50 8.49 4.42 6.42
CA GLN A 50 8.15 5.73 5.81
C GLN A 50 8.17 6.86 6.85
N LEU A 51 7.52 6.66 8.01
CA LEU A 51 7.50 7.64 9.08
C LEU A 51 8.90 7.92 9.63
N THR A 52 9.68 6.89 9.82
CA THR A 52 11.07 6.99 10.30
C THR A 52 11.95 7.73 9.32
N ALA A 53 11.86 7.40 8.02
CA ALA A 53 12.62 8.08 6.98
C ALA A 53 12.27 9.58 6.90
N ALA A 54 11.00 9.92 6.94
CA ALA A 54 10.53 11.31 6.91
C ALA A 54 10.96 12.08 8.18
N PHE A 55 10.87 11.45 9.35
CA PHE A 55 11.36 12.03 10.60
C PHE A 55 12.87 12.32 10.54
N LEU A 56 13.68 11.37 10.08
CA LEU A 56 15.12 11.54 9.96
C LEU A 56 15.50 12.60 8.91
N ALA A 57 14.75 12.66 7.81
CA ALA A 57 14.94 13.71 6.81
C ALA A 57 14.66 15.11 7.38
N GLN A 58 13.61 15.27 8.18
CA GLN A 58 13.30 16.52 8.88
C GLN A 58 14.41 16.91 9.88
N GLN A 59 15.08 15.93 10.50
CA GLN A 59 16.22 16.19 11.39
C GLN A 59 17.52 16.48 10.62
N GLY A 60 17.47 16.72 9.32
CA GLY A 60 18.62 17.07 8.49
C GLY A 60 19.46 15.89 8.02
N ASN A 61 18.98 14.67 8.15
CA ASN A 61 19.67 13.50 7.63
C ASN A 61 19.32 13.30 6.14
N ALA A 62 20.17 13.84 5.26
CA ALA A 62 19.99 13.80 3.81
C ALA A 62 20.06 12.39 3.18
N ARG A 63 20.31 11.33 3.96
CA ARG A 63 20.37 9.95 3.45
C ARG A 63 19.00 9.35 3.18
N PHE A 64 17.95 9.96 3.71
CA PHE A 64 16.60 9.43 3.65
C PHE A 64 15.73 10.29 2.74
N ASP A 65 15.23 9.67 1.67
CA ASP A 65 14.15 10.24 0.87
C ASP A 65 12.81 9.80 1.51
N PRO A 66 12.01 10.72 2.04
CA PRO A 66 10.74 10.37 2.68
C PRO A 66 9.72 9.77 1.71
N PHE A 67 9.96 9.89 0.40
CA PHE A 67 9.05 9.46 -0.65
C PHE A 67 9.50 8.18 -1.37
N ARG A 68 10.75 7.77 -1.22
CA ARG A 68 11.33 6.59 -1.88
C ARG A 68 12.20 5.80 -0.94
N LEU A 69 11.56 4.91 -0.18
CA LEU A 69 12.31 3.91 0.56
C LEU A 69 13.04 2.98 -0.40
N PRO A 70 14.24 2.48 -0.03
CA PRO A 70 14.87 1.39 -0.74
C PRO A 70 13.94 0.16 -0.83
N ALA A 71 14.03 -0.58 -1.92
CA ALA A 71 13.18 -1.76 -2.12
C ALA A 71 13.34 -2.81 -1.01
N GLU A 72 14.54 -2.93 -0.43
CA GLU A 72 14.84 -3.81 0.70
C GLU A 72 14.10 -3.47 1.99
N ASP A 73 13.64 -2.24 2.17
CA ASP A 73 12.86 -1.80 3.33
C ASP A 73 11.36 -2.09 3.20
N VAL A 74 10.89 -2.31 1.98
CA VAL A 74 9.47 -2.56 1.68
C VAL A 74 9.18 -3.95 1.15
N MET A 75 10.21 -4.71 0.77
CA MET A 75 10.09 -6.06 0.22
C MET A 75 11.04 -7.02 0.94
N HIS A 76 10.60 -8.27 1.11
CA HIS A 76 11.45 -9.32 1.67
C HIS A 76 12.60 -9.74 0.75
N GLN A 77 12.45 -9.52 -0.57
CA GLN A 77 13.51 -9.71 -1.54
C GLN A 77 13.67 -8.46 -2.39
N ASN A 78 14.92 -8.08 -2.67
CA ASN A 78 15.21 -6.96 -3.55
C ASN A 78 14.87 -7.35 -5.00
N PRO A 79 13.87 -6.73 -5.62
CA PRO A 79 13.45 -7.07 -6.99
C PRO A 79 14.54 -6.81 -8.04
N HIS A 80 15.52 -5.93 -7.76
CA HIS A 80 16.65 -5.66 -8.66
C HIS A 80 17.75 -6.72 -8.59
N ARG A 81 17.72 -7.59 -7.58
CA ARG A 81 18.62 -8.74 -7.42
C ARG A 81 17.85 -10.05 -7.45
N TRP A 82 16.64 -9.99 -7.95
CA TRP A 82 15.74 -11.11 -7.96
C TRP A 82 16.29 -12.24 -8.85
N LEU A 83 16.35 -13.42 -8.28
CA LEU A 83 16.57 -14.66 -8.98
C LEU A 83 15.28 -15.48 -8.85
N PRO A 84 14.68 -15.93 -9.95
CA PRO A 84 13.50 -16.77 -9.88
C PRO A 84 13.80 -18.03 -9.04
N ILE A 85 12.95 -18.26 -8.04
CA ILE A 85 13.03 -19.48 -7.23
C ILE A 85 11.95 -20.43 -7.76
N PRO A 86 12.34 -21.48 -8.49
CA PRO A 86 11.37 -22.44 -9.00
C PRO A 86 10.73 -23.19 -7.84
N ASN A 87 9.43 -23.40 -7.92
CA ASN A 87 8.65 -24.22 -6.99
C ASN A 87 8.64 -23.77 -5.52
N LEU A 88 8.66 -22.46 -5.26
CA LEU A 88 8.36 -21.96 -3.92
C LEU A 88 6.87 -22.19 -3.63
N SER A 89 6.51 -23.36 -3.15
CA SER A 89 5.16 -23.62 -2.65
C SER A 89 5.09 -23.25 -1.18
N VAL A 90 4.54 -22.10 -0.87
CA VAL A 90 4.17 -21.77 0.50
C VAL A 90 2.78 -22.37 0.75
N GLN A 91 2.71 -23.39 1.58
CA GLN A 91 1.43 -23.97 1.98
C GLN A 91 0.71 -23.01 2.93
N TRP A 92 -0.13 -22.16 2.38
CA TRP A 92 -1.02 -21.30 3.15
C TRP A 92 -2.24 -22.09 3.64
N GLN A 93 -2.07 -22.81 4.75
CA GLN A 93 -3.20 -23.45 5.42
C GLN A 93 -3.65 -22.53 6.56
N MET A 94 -4.80 -21.90 6.38
CA MET A 94 -5.46 -21.19 7.48
C MET A 94 -6.41 -22.14 8.21
N SER A 95 -6.34 -22.17 9.54
CA SER A 95 -7.30 -22.90 10.35
C SER A 95 -8.71 -22.28 10.21
N PRO A 96 -9.79 -23.05 10.48
CA PRO A 96 -11.14 -22.50 10.51
C PRO A 96 -11.27 -21.29 11.44
N GLU A 97 -10.58 -21.29 12.57
CA GLU A 97 -10.57 -20.20 13.56
C GLU A 97 -9.91 -18.94 12.99
N GLN A 98 -8.76 -19.08 12.29
CA GLN A 98 -8.11 -17.97 11.61
C GLN A 98 -9.00 -17.37 10.53
N LYS A 99 -9.67 -18.20 9.73
CA LYS A 99 -10.64 -17.73 8.72
C LYS A 99 -11.82 -16.99 9.37
N ALA A 100 -12.35 -17.52 10.48
CA ALA A 100 -13.42 -16.88 11.22
C ALA A 100 -12.99 -15.52 11.79
N HIS A 101 -11.78 -15.45 12.35
CA HIS A 101 -11.19 -14.21 12.85
C HIS A 101 -11.08 -13.14 11.73
N LEU A 102 -10.51 -13.51 10.57
CA LEU A 102 -10.37 -12.59 9.45
C LEU A 102 -11.72 -12.07 8.94
N ARG A 103 -12.74 -12.95 8.90
CA ARG A 103 -14.12 -12.53 8.53
C ARG A 103 -14.68 -11.53 9.55
N SER A 104 -14.45 -11.75 10.84
CA SER A 104 -14.86 -10.83 11.91
C SER A 104 -14.18 -9.47 11.76
N VAL A 105 -12.86 -9.44 11.54
CA VAL A 105 -12.12 -8.20 11.31
C VAL A 105 -12.64 -7.44 10.08
N ARG A 106 -12.94 -8.15 8.99
CA ARG A 106 -13.52 -7.52 7.79
C ARG A 106 -14.90 -6.94 8.05
N GLN A 107 -15.75 -7.64 8.81
CA GLN A 107 -17.08 -7.15 9.17
C GLN A 107 -17.00 -5.92 10.07
N GLN A 108 -16.14 -5.95 11.09
CA GLN A 108 -15.89 -4.80 11.95
C GLN A 108 -15.43 -3.57 11.14
N GLY A 109 -14.46 -3.73 10.24
CA GLY A 109 -14.00 -2.63 9.39
C GLY A 109 -15.12 -2.06 8.49
N TYR A 110 -16.02 -2.91 7.99
CA TYR A 110 -17.18 -2.44 7.23
C TYR A 110 -18.18 -1.66 8.10
N ASP A 111 -18.43 -2.13 9.32
CA ASP A 111 -19.34 -1.47 10.24
C ASP A 111 -18.80 -0.10 10.67
N GLU A 112 -17.50 -0.01 10.95
CA GLU A 112 -16.80 1.24 11.23
C GLU A 112 -16.87 2.19 10.04
N MET A 113 -16.58 1.70 8.82
CA MET A 113 -16.65 2.52 7.60
C MET A 113 -18.07 3.01 7.33
N THR A 114 -19.08 2.18 7.61
CA THR A 114 -20.48 2.55 7.48
C THR A 114 -20.84 3.70 8.43
N ALA A 115 -20.38 3.64 9.68
CA ALA A 115 -20.58 4.72 10.65
C ALA A 115 -19.89 6.03 10.20
N VAL A 116 -18.66 5.95 9.75
CA VAL A 116 -17.91 7.09 9.20
C VAL A 116 -18.64 7.68 7.98
N PHE A 117 -19.11 6.84 7.07
CA PHE A 117 -19.86 7.28 5.89
C PHE A 117 -21.16 8.02 6.26
N GLN A 118 -21.92 7.52 7.23
CA GLN A 118 -23.13 8.22 7.72
C GLN A 118 -22.77 9.56 8.37
N HIS A 119 -21.67 9.62 9.11
CA HIS A 119 -21.16 10.85 9.65
C HIS A 119 -20.86 11.86 8.54
N TRP A 120 -20.10 11.49 7.50
CA TRP A 120 -19.81 12.37 6.35
C TRP A 120 -21.09 12.86 5.66
N LYS A 121 -22.11 12.00 5.51
CA LYS A 121 -23.41 12.40 4.93
C LYS A 121 -24.13 13.44 5.78
N SER A 122 -24.00 13.39 7.09
CA SER A 122 -24.65 14.31 8.02
C SER A 122 -23.96 15.69 8.09
N MET A 123 -22.68 15.80 7.67
CA MET A 123 -21.92 17.03 7.77
C MET A 123 -22.43 18.12 6.81
N PRO A 124 -22.36 19.40 7.16
CA PRO A 124 -22.65 20.50 6.25
C PRO A 124 -21.74 20.48 5.01
N ASN A 125 -22.30 20.75 3.83
CA ASN A 125 -21.52 20.73 2.57
C ASN A 125 -20.31 21.67 2.62
N ARG A 126 -20.47 22.86 3.25
CA ARG A 126 -19.38 23.83 3.41
C ARG A 126 -18.22 23.22 4.19
N GLN A 127 -18.49 22.52 5.28
CA GLN A 127 -17.47 21.91 6.13
C GLN A 127 -16.69 20.83 5.36
N ILE A 128 -17.35 19.98 4.57
CA ILE A 128 -16.68 18.97 3.75
C ILE A 128 -15.82 19.60 2.65
N ALA A 129 -16.31 20.69 2.03
CA ALA A 129 -15.57 21.39 0.98
C ALA A 129 -14.30 22.09 1.49
N GLU A 130 -14.31 22.53 2.75
CA GLU A 130 -13.20 23.21 3.41
C GLU A 130 -12.20 22.26 4.07
N TRP A 131 -12.53 20.95 4.16
CA TRP A 131 -11.64 19.98 4.79
C TRP A 131 -10.35 19.78 3.99
N LYS A 132 -9.27 19.78 4.73
CA LYS A 132 -7.99 19.28 4.26
C LYS A 132 -7.95 17.77 4.38
N GLU A 133 -7.19 17.10 3.55
CA GLU A 133 -7.10 15.63 3.55
C GLU A 133 -6.66 15.08 4.90
N GLU A 134 -5.70 15.71 5.53
CA GLU A 134 -5.17 15.32 6.84
C GLU A 134 -6.20 15.40 7.98
N GLU A 135 -7.22 16.27 7.85
CA GLU A 135 -8.27 16.43 8.85
C GLU A 135 -9.31 15.30 8.78
N VAL A 136 -9.45 14.65 7.64
CA VAL A 136 -10.37 13.51 7.45
C VAL A 136 -9.82 12.27 8.13
N ARG A 137 -8.51 12.17 8.28
CA ARG A 137 -7.86 11.02 8.85
C ARG A 137 -7.72 11.14 10.37
N SER A 138 -8.27 10.15 11.09
CA SER A 138 -8.19 10.05 12.57
C SER A 138 -6.99 9.22 13.07
N GLY A 139 -5.91 9.13 12.30
CA GLY A 139 -4.82 8.19 12.59
C GLY A 139 -3.57 8.77 13.23
N ARG A 140 -3.46 10.09 13.43
CA ARG A 140 -2.22 10.74 13.89
C ARG A 140 -1.63 10.15 15.17
N LEU A 141 -2.46 9.81 16.15
CA LEU A 141 -1.96 9.23 17.41
C LEU A 141 -1.39 7.82 17.20
N SER A 142 -2.04 6.99 16.39
CA SER A 142 -1.55 5.64 16.08
C SER A 142 -0.27 5.67 15.24
N ASP A 143 -0.16 6.59 14.31
CA ASP A 143 1.05 6.79 13.50
C ASP A 143 2.19 7.35 14.34
N GLY A 144 1.89 8.27 15.27
CA GLY A 144 2.84 8.76 16.24
C GLY A 144 3.37 7.65 17.16
N GLN A 145 2.49 6.79 17.65
CA GLN A 145 2.89 5.63 18.45
C GLN A 145 3.75 4.65 17.63
N LEU A 146 3.39 4.43 16.36
CA LEU A 146 4.19 3.58 15.47
C LEU A 146 5.59 4.16 15.25
N LEU A 147 5.70 5.47 15.03
CA LEU A 147 6.99 6.16 14.95
C LEU A 147 7.80 5.96 16.24
N LEU A 148 7.24 6.31 17.39
CA LEU A 148 7.93 6.20 18.68
C LEU A 148 8.39 4.77 18.98
N ASN A 149 7.64 3.76 18.57
CA ASN A 149 8.03 2.35 18.72
C ASN A 149 9.18 1.96 17.76
N SER A 150 9.31 2.64 16.64
CA SER A 150 10.34 2.36 15.62
C SER A 150 11.68 3.03 15.94
N LEU A 151 11.67 4.22 16.56
CA LEU A 151 12.87 5.03 16.82
C LEU A 151 13.95 4.32 17.68
N PRO A 152 13.62 3.57 18.74
CA PRO A 152 14.63 2.91 19.58
C PRO A 152 15.45 1.86 18.84
N ASN A 153 14.93 1.32 17.74
CA ASN A 153 15.61 0.30 16.94
C ASN A 153 16.64 0.91 15.97
N LEU A 154 16.67 2.24 15.83
CA LEU A 154 17.62 2.92 14.95
C LEU A 154 18.99 3.07 15.65
N VAL A 155 19.98 2.43 15.08
CA VAL A 155 21.39 2.51 15.58
C VAL A 155 21.87 3.95 15.66
N THR A 156 21.45 4.80 14.72
CA THR A 156 21.82 6.20 14.62
C THR A 156 21.28 7.07 15.76
N LEU A 157 20.23 6.64 16.46
CA LEU A 157 19.58 7.40 17.53
C LEU A 157 19.89 6.88 18.94
N ARG A 158 20.68 5.82 19.08
CA ARG A 158 20.99 5.19 20.38
C ARG A 158 21.69 6.11 21.39
N HIS A 159 22.28 7.20 20.94
CA HIS A 159 23.01 8.16 21.76
C HIS A 159 22.24 9.47 22.01
N HIS A 160 20.99 9.57 21.56
CA HIS A 160 20.16 10.75 21.77
C HIS A 160 19.45 10.65 23.12
N ASP A 161 19.24 11.81 23.76
CA ASP A 161 18.40 11.90 24.95
C ASP A 161 16.98 11.46 24.59
N PRO A 162 16.39 10.46 25.29
CA PRO A 162 15.04 9.98 25.01
C PRO A 162 13.98 11.07 25.08
N GLN A 163 14.14 12.05 25.97
CA GLN A 163 13.19 13.14 26.12
C GLN A 163 13.24 14.06 24.89
N ALA A 164 14.43 14.47 24.48
CA ALA A 164 14.61 15.30 23.29
C ALA A 164 14.09 14.59 22.02
N LEU A 165 14.27 13.26 21.95
CA LEU A 165 13.74 12.46 20.85
C LEU A 165 12.20 12.43 20.82
N CYS A 166 11.55 12.29 21.97
CA CYS A 166 10.10 12.36 22.10
C CYS A 166 9.58 13.75 21.72
N GLU A 167 10.22 14.82 22.16
CA GLU A 167 9.85 16.20 21.79
C GLU A 167 9.94 16.42 20.29
N ALA A 168 11.03 16.00 19.65
CA ALA A 168 11.21 16.07 18.21
C ALA A 168 10.18 15.22 17.45
N ALA A 169 9.81 14.05 17.94
CA ALA A 169 8.77 13.22 17.35
C ALA A 169 7.39 13.89 17.42
N VAL A 170 7.05 14.53 18.53
CA VAL A 170 5.79 15.29 18.67
C VAL A 170 5.76 16.47 17.70
N GLU A 171 6.85 17.20 17.58
CA GLU A 171 7.00 18.30 16.63
C GLU A 171 6.85 17.81 15.18
N PHE A 172 7.47 16.68 14.82
CA PHE A 172 7.31 16.05 13.51
C PHE A 172 5.85 15.69 13.21
N ILE A 173 5.14 15.05 14.15
CA ILE A 173 3.73 14.65 13.95
C ILE A 173 2.82 15.87 13.69
N GLN A 174 3.20 17.05 14.18
CA GLN A 174 2.48 18.29 13.96
C GLN A 174 2.92 19.05 12.69
N SER A 175 4.01 18.63 12.07
CA SER A 175 4.62 19.32 10.92
C SER A 175 3.88 19.05 9.60
N ALA A 176 4.17 19.87 8.59
CA ALA A 176 3.75 19.65 7.21
C ALA A 176 4.41 18.38 6.63
N THR A 177 5.66 18.10 6.98
CA THR A 177 6.40 16.91 6.52
C THR A 177 5.68 15.62 6.89
N PHE A 178 5.03 15.57 8.05
CA PHE A 178 4.27 14.39 8.46
C PHE A 178 3.11 14.07 7.50
N VAL A 179 2.38 15.08 7.02
CA VAL A 179 1.26 14.86 6.09
C VAL A 179 1.72 14.56 4.67
N GLU A 180 2.97 14.85 4.35
CA GLU A 180 3.59 14.50 3.08
C GLU A 180 4.09 13.06 3.03
N VAL A 181 4.20 12.36 4.17
CA VAL A 181 4.54 10.93 4.20
C VAL A 181 3.60 10.16 3.27
N ALA A 182 4.16 9.35 2.39
CA ALA A 182 3.43 8.74 1.28
C ALA A 182 2.14 8.02 1.72
N PHE A 183 2.23 7.16 2.75
CA PHE A 183 1.06 6.48 3.29
C PHE A 183 -0.01 7.48 3.79
N ILE A 184 0.40 8.52 4.50
CA ILE A 184 -0.50 9.54 5.08
C ILE A 184 -1.16 10.34 3.97
N SER A 185 -0.38 10.85 3.04
CA SER A 185 -0.86 11.64 1.91
C SER A 185 -1.88 10.88 1.07
N VAL A 186 -1.56 9.66 0.64
CA VAL A 186 -2.43 8.86 -0.22
C VAL A 186 -3.70 8.43 0.51
N SER A 187 -3.59 7.90 1.74
CA SER A 187 -4.77 7.46 2.49
C SER A 187 -5.71 8.62 2.83
N SER A 188 -5.16 9.75 3.28
CA SER A 188 -5.95 10.97 3.57
C SER A 188 -6.65 11.49 2.32
N GLY A 189 -5.95 11.51 1.19
CA GLY A 189 -6.53 11.91 -0.09
C GLY A 189 -7.69 11.02 -0.53
N LEU A 190 -7.56 9.70 -0.40
CA LEU A 190 -8.62 8.74 -0.73
C LEU A 190 -9.84 8.93 0.20
N PHE A 191 -9.62 9.06 1.52
CA PHE A 191 -10.70 9.31 2.46
C PHE A 191 -11.39 10.66 2.22
N ALA A 192 -10.64 11.72 1.96
CA ALA A 192 -11.21 13.02 1.65
C ALA A 192 -12.05 12.98 0.36
N THR A 193 -11.60 12.25 -0.66
CA THR A 193 -12.36 12.05 -1.90
C THR A 193 -13.64 11.25 -1.65
N ALA A 194 -13.58 10.19 -0.86
CA ALA A 194 -14.74 9.41 -0.45
C ALA A 194 -15.74 10.27 0.33
N ALA A 195 -15.27 11.10 1.28
CA ALA A 195 -16.11 12.00 2.07
C ALA A 195 -16.84 13.02 1.18
N ARG A 196 -16.15 13.64 0.23
CA ARG A 196 -16.78 14.57 -0.73
C ARG A 196 -17.87 13.89 -1.56
N LYS A 197 -17.66 12.65 -1.95
CA LYS A 197 -18.62 11.88 -2.75
C LYS A 197 -19.76 11.27 -1.94
N ALA A 198 -19.59 11.08 -0.62
CA ALA A 198 -20.58 10.45 0.25
C ALA A 198 -21.97 11.10 0.16
N LYS A 199 -22.04 12.42 -0.03
CA LYS A 199 -23.32 13.14 -0.17
C LYS A 199 -24.17 12.66 -1.34
N ASN A 200 -23.54 12.25 -2.43
CA ASN A 200 -24.21 11.83 -3.66
C ASN A 200 -24.33 10.30 -3.78
N GLN A 201 -23.80 9.57 -2.82
CA GLN A 201 -23.86 8.10 -2.79
C GLN A 201 -25.00 7.63 -1.90
N ARG A 202 -25.70 6.58 -2.30
CA ARG A 202 -26.78 5.97 -1.50
C ARG A 202 -26.22 5.06 -0.42
N GLU A 203 -25.19 4.32 -0.75
CA GLU A 203 -24.58 3.27 0.05
C GLU A 203 -23.14 3.61 0.42
N PRO A 204 -22.62 3.11 1.56
CA PRO A 204 -21.22 3.23 1.91
C PRO A 204 -20.33 2.53 0.87
N PRO A 205 -19.04 2.82 0.83
CA PRO A 205 -18.08 2.06 0.05
C PRO A 205 -18.16 0.55 0.34
N ASN A 206 -17.65 -0.27 -0.55
CA ASN A 206 -17.67 -1.72 -0.42
C ASN A 206 -16.96 -2.19 0.87
N ARG A 207 -17.16 -3.46 1.24
CA ARG A 207 -16.57 -4.06 2.46
C ARG A 207 -15.05 -4.10 2.46
N GLY A 208 -14.43 -4.03 1.29
CA GLY A 208 -12.97 -4.01 1.11
C GLY A 208 -12.34 -2.64 1.23
N PHE A 209 -13.11 -1.55 1.15
CA PHE A 209 -12.61 -0.19 0.93
C PHE A 209 -11.50 0.24 1.91
N LEU A 210 -11.64 -0.03 3.21
CA LEU A 210 -10.58 0.32 4.18
C LEU A 210 -9.27 -0.42 3.87
N ARG A 211 -9.38 -1.70 3.51
CA ARG A 211 -8.22 -2.51 3.14
C ARG A 211 -7.61 -2.04 1.82
N ASP A 212 -8.45 -1.69 0.85
CA ASP A 212 -8.01 -1.16 -0.42
C ASP A 212 -7.25 0.15 -0.23
N VAL A 213 -7.76 1.07 0.61
CA VAL A 213 -7.07 2.31 0.97
C VAL A 213 -5.73 2.04 1.64
N GLU A 214 -5.67 1.12 2.60
CA GLU A 214 -4.44 0.75 3.28
C GLU A 214 -3.41 0.15 2.30
N THR A 215 -3.85 -0.79 1.47
CA THR A 215 -3.02 -1.43 0.44
C THR A 215 -2.48 -0.42 -0.55
N ILE A 216 -3.36 0.41 -1.12
CA ILE A 216 -2.98 1.43 -2.10
C ILE A 216 -1.99 2.41 -1.47
N ALA A 217 -2.29 2.92 -0.28
CA ALA A 217 -1.46 3.92 0.38
C ALA A 217 -0.06 3.38 0.75
N CYS A 218 0.03 2.11 1.14
CA CYS A 218 1.32 1.47 1.43
C CYS A 218 2.12 1.14 0.16
N LEU A 219 1.48 0.65 -0.90
CA LEU A 219 2.18 0.02 -2.02
C LEU A 219 2.32 0.91 -3.25
N LEU A 220 1.43 1.89 -3.44
CA LEU A 220 1.43 2.77 -4.62
C LEU A 220 2.79 3.41 -4.91
N PRO A 221 3.56 3.91 -3.92
CA PRO A 221 4.86 4.55 -4.18
C PRO A 221 5.92 3.60 -4.74
N TYR A 222 5.74 2.29 -4.59
CA TYR A 222 6.75 1.26 -4.91
C TYR A 222 6.39 0.42 -6.13
N CYS A 223 5.22 0.65 -6.71
CA CYS A 223 4.74 -0.09 -7.86
C CYS A 223 4.87 0.73 -9.15
N HIS A 224 5.32 0.10 -10.24
CA HIS A 224 5.20 0.71 -11.57
C HIS A 224 3.75 0.73 -12.06
N ALA A 225 2.97 -0.26 -11.63
CA ALA A 225 1.55 -0.38 -11.93
C ALA A 225 0.82 -0.98 -10.74
N ILE A 226 -0.43 -0.57 -10.53
CA ILE A 226 -1.34 -1.14 -9.54
C ILE A 226 -2.71 -1.39 -10.18
N VAL A 227 -3.30 -2.53 -9.83
CA VAL A 227 -4.67 -2.86 -10.24
C VAL A 227 -5.58 -2.71 -9.03
N VAL A 228 -6.61 -1.90 -9.15
CA VAL A 228 -7.54 -1.56 -8.06
C VAL A 228 -8.99 -1.70 -8.54
N ASP A 229 -9.97 -1.58 -7.66
CA ASP A 229 -11.36 -1.49 -8.09
C ASP A 229 -11.66 -0.16 -8.84
N ASP A 230 -12.77 -0.12 -9.57
CA ASP A 230 -13.14 1.05 -10.37
C ASP A 230 -13.38 2.30 -9.51
N THR A 231 -13.84 2.13 -8.27
CA THR A 231 -14.07 3.24 -7.33
C THR A 231 -12.75 3.84 -6.87
N CYS A 232 -11.83 3.01 -6.42
CA CYS A 232 -10.48 3.44 -6.01
C CYS A 232 -9.71 4.06 -7.17
N ARG A 233 -9.82 3.48 -8.40
CA ARG A 233 -9.25 4.09 -9.59
C ARG A 233 -9.79 5.49 -9.87
N ALA A 234 -11.10 5.67 -9.77
CA ALA A 234 -11.72 6.98 -9.97
C ALA A 234 -11.24 8.00 -8.92
N TYR A 235 -11.06 7.59 -7.67
CA TYR A 235 -10.54 8.46 -6.60
C TYR A 235 -9.07 8.83 -6.83
N LEU A 236 -8.25 7.86 -7.18
CA LEU A 236 -6.82 8.10 -7.49
C LEU A 236 -6.64 9.01 -8.71
N ASN A 237 -7.48 8.87 -9.74
CA ASN A 237 -7.44 9.76 -10.91
C ASN A 237 -7.86 11.19 -10.53
N GLU A 238 -8.82 11.37 -9.62
CA GLU A 238 -9.19 12.69 -9.10
C GLU A 238 -8.01 13.32 -8.33
N LEU A 239 -7.34 12.56 -7.45
CA LEU A 239 -6.16 13.03 -6.73
C LEU A 239 -5.02 13.42 -7.68
N ARG A 240 -4.80 12.62 -8.74
CA ARG A 240 -3.81 12.92 -9.76
C ARG A 240 -4.15 14.19 -10.54
N SER A 241 -5.41 14.36 -10.94
CA SER A 241 -5.85 15.56 -11.68
C SER A 241 -5.70 16.86 -10.86
N THR A 242 -5.78 16.76 -9.54
CA THR A 242 -5.58 17.89 -8.62
C THR A 242 -4.13 18.07 -8.19
N ARG A 243 -3.19 17.30 -8.75
CA ARG A 243 -1.76 17.28 -8.41
C ARG A 243 -1.46 16.93 -6.94
N ARG A 244 -2.37 16.22 -6.29
CA ARG A 244 -2.20 15.73 -4.91
C ARG A 244 -1.56 14.34 -4.87
N LEU A 245 -1.53 13.65 -6.00
CA LEU A 245 -0.83 12.38 -6.18
C LEU A 245 0.42 12.63 -7.02
N VAL A 246 1.58 12.46 -6.41
CA VAL A 246 2.90 12.75 -7.03
C VAL A 246 3.62 11.50 -7.57
N PHE A 247 2.99 10.33 -7.50
CA PHE A 247 3.60 9.07 -7.95
C PHE A 247 3.25 8.77 -9.41
N ASP A 248 4.24 8.29 -10.17
CA ASP A 248 4.09 7.94 -11.59
C ASP A 248 3.46 6.56 -11.82
N THR A 249 3.10 5.86 -10.76
CA THR A 249 2.47 4.54 -10.79
C THR A 249 1.27 4.51 -11.72
N ARG A 250 1.24 3.60 -12.70
CA ARG A 250 0.09 3.42 -13.57
C ARG A 250 -1.05 2.74 -12.81
N ILE A 251 -2.27 3.24 -12.98
CA ILE A 251 -3.44 2.79 -12.23
C ILE A 251 -4.41 2.11 -13.18
N PHE A 252 -4.63 0.83 -12.94
CA PHE A 252 -5.54 0.01 -13.73
C PHE A 252 -6.72 -0.50 -12.90
N SER A 253 -7.79 -0.86 -13.57
CA SER A 253 -8.95 -1.53 -12.99
C SER A 253 -9.60 -2.42 -14.03
N LYS A 254 -10.67 -3.13 -13.66
CA LYS A 254 -11.42 -3.94 -14.62
C LYS A 254 -11.90 -3.14 -15.83
N ALA A 255 -12.23 -1.86 -15.65
CA ALA A 255 -12.75 -1.01 -16.73
C ALA A 255 -11.71 -0.63 -17.80
N ASN A 256 -10.41 -0.82 -17.53
CA ASN A 256 -9.33 -0.54 -18.51
C ASN A 256 -8.28 -1.66 -18.51
N MET A 257 -8.72 -2.90 -18.48
CA MET A 257 -7.83 -4.07 -18.49
C MET A 257 -7.02 -4.18 -19.79
N ASP A 258 -7.58 -3.73 -20.90
CA ASP A 258 -6.87 -3.71 -22.18
C ASP A 258 -5.64 -2.78 -22.11
N ASP A 259 -5.75 -1.63 -21.47
CA ASP A 259 -4.61 -0.73 -21.25
C ASP A 259 -3.50 -1.39 -20.41
N LEU A 260 -3.85 -2.28 -19.45
CA LEU A 260 -2.88 -3.06 -18.68
C LEU A 260 -2.18 -4.09 -19.58
N ILE A 261 -2.91 -4.75 -20.46
CA ILE A 261 -2.34 -5.73 -21.40
C ILE A 261 -1.34 -5.01 -22.32
N ASP A 262 -1.75 -3.91 -22.92
CA ASP A 262 -0.90 -3.08 -23.78
C ASP A 262 0.35 -2.60 -23.03
N PHE A 263 0.20 -2.20 -21.77
CA PHE A 263 1.33 -1.81 -20.92
C PHE A 263 2.32 -2.96 -20.70
N ILE A 264 1.82 -4.17 -20.40
CA ILE A 264 2.66 -5.35 -20.22
C ILE A 264 3.37 -5.74 -21.52
N GLU A 265 2.69 -5.66 -22.65
CA GLU A 265 3.27 -5.95 -23.98
C GLU A 265 4.39 -4.97 -24.34
N GLN A 266 4.25 -3.69 -23.99
CA GLN A 266 5.29 -2.68 -24.20
C GLN A 266 6.56 -2.96 -23.40
N LEU A 267 6.46 -3.58 -22.20
CA LEU A 267 7.61 -3.93 -21.38
C LEU A 267 8.43 -5.10 -21.95
N ASP A 268 7.87 -5.92 -22.82
CA ASP A 268 8.54 -7.13 -23.36
C ASP A 268 9.80 -6.78 -24.20
N GLY A 269 9.90 -5.56 -24.71
CA GLY A 269 11.06 -5.06 -25.45
C GLY A 269 12.26 -4.64 -24.60
N ASP A 270 12.06 -4.41 -23.28
CA ASP A 270 13.04 -3.78 -22.40
C ASP A 270 13.71 -4.77 -21.42
N VAL A 271 13.42 -6.06 -21.55
CA VAL A 271 13.96 -7.09 -20.63
C VAL A 271 15.43 -7.35 -20.93
N ALA A 272 16.29 -7.24 -19.91
CA ALA A 272 17.70 -7.57 -20.05
C ALA A 272 17.87 -9.05 -20.51
N PRO A 273 18.77 -9.32 -21.48
CA PRO A 273 18.96 -10.67 -22.04
C PRO A 273 19.28 -11.74 -20.98
N GLU A 274 19.94 -11.36 -19.90
CA GLU A 274 20.28 -12.26 -18.79
C GLU A 274 19.00 -12.72 -18.05
N ILE A 275 18.04 -11.81 -17.86
CA ILE A 275 16.76 -12.11 -17.20
C ILE A 275 15.92 -13.02 -18.11
N SER A 276 15.87 -12.74 -19.41
CA SER A 276 15.17 -13.59 -20.37
C SER A 276 15.73 -15.00 -20.37
N ARG A 277 17.05 -15.16 -20.43
CA ARG A 277 17.72 -16.46 -20.41
C ARG A 277 17.45 -17.22 -19.12
N LEU A 278 17.53 -16.54 -17.97
CA LEU A 278 17.25 -17.14 -16.68
C LEU A 278 15.79 -17.59 -16.55
N ALA A 279 14.86 -16.80 -17.08
CA ALA A 279 13.44 -17.16 -17.12
C ALA A 279 13.19 -18.38 -18.04
N GLU A 280 13.87 -18.49 -19.19
CA GLU A 280 13.83 -19.67 -20.06
C GLU A 280 14.35 -20.92 -19.33
N ASP A 281 15.48 -20.81 -18.65
CA ASP A 281 16.09 -21.93 -17.89
C ASP A 281 15.20 -22.40 -16.74
N VAL A 282 14.55 -21.47 -16.02
CA VAL A 282 13.73 -21.79 -14.83
C VAL A 282 12.34 -22.31 -15.19
N TYR A 283 11.72 -21.76 -16.24
CA TYR A 283 10.32 -22.06 -16.61
C TYR A 283 10.19 -22.99 -17.82
N GLY A 284 11.31 -23.49 -18.37
CA GLY A 284 11.30 -24.42 -19.49
C GLY A 284 10.66 -23.80 -20.75
N LEU A 285 10.93 -22.55 -21.03
CA LEU A 285 10.37 -21.82 -22.17
C LEU A 285 11.20 -22.05 -23.45
N ASN A 286 11.44 -23.31 -23.81
CA ASN A 286 12.03 -23.73 -25.10
C ASN A 286 10.92 -24.00 -26.13
#